data_ffadf6b24fe78d3047cf8dc8d3d2ab56
#
_entry.id   ffadf6b24fe78d3047cf8dc8d3d2ab56
#
_cell.length_a   1.000
_cell.length_b   1.000
_cell.length_c   1.000
_cell.angle_alpha   90.00
_cell.angle_beta   90.00
_cell.angle_gamma   90.00
#
_symmetry.space_group_name_H-M   'P 1'
#
loop_
_entity.id
_entity.type
_entity.pdbx_description
1 polymer ?
#
loop_
_entity_poly.entity_id
_entity_poly.type
_entity_poly.pdbx_seq_one_letter_code
_entity_poly.pdbx_strand_id
1 'polypeptide(L)'
;GLGDVYKRQIYVGDHTQDDEYFWLSANQRQLVKELAKTGKPIILILNEGRPRLITDIEPLAGAIVNVLLPGNYGGDALANLMAGDANFSAKMPYTYPREINALSNYDYKVSEEVGTMEGAYNYDAKVSLLWPFGYGLSYTTYGYSNLRVDRDRFTADDTITVSVDVTNTGKVAGMEPVLLYSSDLVASLVPDNKRLRDFTLSLIHISEPTRPY
;
A
#
# COMPACT_ATOMS: atom_id res chain seq x y z
N GLY A 1 -6.08 -7.04 26.61
CA GLY A 1 -5.55 -5.70 26.67
C GLY A 1 -4.47 -5.47 25.63
N LEU A 2 -4.33 -4.26 25.17
CA LEU A 2 -3.30 -3.80 24.21
C LEU A 2 -1.85 -4.05 24.65
N GLY A 3 -1.61 -4.35 25.93
CA GLY A 3 -0.29 -4.61 26.48
C GLY A 3 0.38 -5.92 26.02
N ASP A 4 -0.39 -6.89 25.56
CA ASP A 4 0.15 -8.19 25.13
C ASP A 4 0.67 -8.19 23.70
N VAL A 5 0.22 -7.27 22.88
CA VAL A 5 0.67 -7.15 21.48
C VAL A 5 2.14 -6.70 21.42
N TYR A 6 2.56 -5.83 22.32
CA TYR A 6 3.93 -5.32 22.39
C TYR A 6 4.95 -6.35 22.89
N LYS A 7 4.57 -7.25 23.77
CA LYS A 7 5.50 -8.24 24.34
C LYS A 7 5.88 -9.37 23.39
N ARG A 8 5.11 -9.61 22.35
CA ARG A 8 5.40 -10.66 21.35
C ARG A 8 6.28 -10.24 20.19
N GLN A 9 6.57 -8.95 20.05
CA GLN A 9 7.42 -8.44 18.97
C GLN A 9 8.93 -8.58 19.22
N ILE A 10 9.38 -8.98 20.40
CA ILE A 10 10.80 -8.95 20.82
C ILE A 10 11.43 -10.35 20.87
N TYR A 11 10.84 -11.37 20.32
CA TYR A 11 11.52 -12.65 20.25
C TYR A 11 12.06 -12.91 18.85
N VAL A 12 13.26 -12.43 18.61
CA VAL A 12 14.17 -12.94 17.60
C VAL A 12 14.85 -14.16 18.21
N GLY A 13 14.13 -15.26 18.29
CA GLY A 13 14.66 -16.53 18.70
C GLY A 13 14.68 -17.48 17.52
N ASP A 14 15.80 -18.07 17.30
CA ASP A 14 16.09 -19.22 16.46
C ASP A 14 15.36 -19.28 15.09
N HIS A 15 16.10 -19.03 14.03
CA HIS A 15 15.64 -18.90 12.65
C HIS A 15 15.35 -20.21 11.93
N THR A 16 15.22 -21.31 12.62
CA THR A 16 15.16 -22.66 12.03
C THR A 16 13.75 -23.27 11.96
N GLN A 17 12.71 -22.55 12.38
CA GLN A 17 11.31 -22.97 12.18
C GLN A 17 10.51 -21.86 11.50
N ASP A 18 10.80 -21.61 10.30
CA ASP A 18 10.86 -20.30 9.66
C ASP A 18 9.57 -19.76 9.07
N ASP A 19 8.55 -20.55 8.89
CA ASP A 19 7.30 -20.10 8.29
C ASP A 19 6.51 -19.18 9.23
N GLU A 20 6.53 -19.42 10.53
CA GLU A 20 5.78 -18.58 11.49
C GLU A 20 6.38 -17.20 11.70
N TYR A 21 7.67 -17.00 11.37
CA TYR A 21 8.30 -15.69 11.55
C TYR A 21 7.77 -14.62 10.58
N PHE A 22 7.46 -15.01 9.36
CA PHE A 22 6.92 -14.11 8.33
C PHE A 22 5.40 -14.01 8.36
N TRP A 23 4.74 -15.02 8.88
CA TRP A 23 3.29 -15.07 8.99
C TRP A 23 2.75 -14.37 10.25
N LEU A 24 1.50 -13.94 10.19
CA LEU A 24 0.74 -13.70 11.39
C LEU A 24 0.65 -15.01 12.19
N SER A 25 0.68 -14.94 13.53
CA SER A 25 0.75 -16.16 14.34
C SER A 25 -0.39 -17.14 14.03
N ALA A 26 -0.11 -18.44 14.13
CA ALA A 26 -1.10 -19.48 13.82
C ALA A 26 -2.40 -19.30 14.58
N ASN A 27 -2.35 -18.92 15.86
CA ASN A 27 -3.53 -18.68 16.69
C ASN A 27 -4.37 -17.48 16.20
N GLN A 28 -3.72 -16.40 15.75
CA GLN A 28 -4.42 -15.24 15.20
C GLN A 28 -5.08 -15.58 13.86
N ARG A 29 -4.39 -16.30 12.99
CA ARG A 29 -4.96 -16.78 11.71
C ARG A 29 -6.12 -17.75 11.95
N GLN A 30 -5.98 -18.66 12.91
CA GLN A 30 -7.08 -19.59 13.27
C GLN A 30 -8.29 -18.83 13.81
N LEU A 31 -8.10 -17.81 14.65
CA LEU A 31 -9.20 -16.98 15.14
C LEU A 31 -9.99 -16.36 13.99
N VAL A 32 -9.32 -15.79 12.99
CA VAL A 32 -9.99 -15.21 11.81
C VAL A 32 -10.78 -16.29 11.06
N LYS A 33 -10.19 -17.48 10.87
CA LYS A 33 -10.85 -18.60 10.20
C LYS A 33 -12.11 -19.09 10.96
N GLU A 34 -12.06 -19.14 12.28
CA GLU A 34 -13.22 -19.51 13.09
C GLU A 34 -14.30 -18.42 13.06
N LEU A 35 -13.93 -17.16 13.13
CA LEU A 35 -14.87 -16.05 13.02
C LEU A 35 -15.56 -16.02 11.65
N ALA A 36 -14.84 -16.34 10.58
CA ALA A 36 -15.41 -16.40 9.24
C ALA A 36 -16.56 -17.42 9.12
N LYS A 37 -16.52 -18.51 9.88
CA LYS A 37 -17.60 -19.52 9.91
C LYS A 37 -18.92 -18.97 10.43
N THR A 38 -18.90 -17.85 11.15
CA THR A 38 -20.12 -17.20 11.66
C THR A 38 -20.91 -16.47 10.58
N GLY A 39 -20.35 -16.29 9.40
CA GLY A 39 -20.96 -15.54 8.29
C GLY A 39 -21.06 -14.03 8.52
N LYS A 40 -20.50 -13.51 9.61
CA LYS A 40 -20.46 -12.06 9.88
C LYS A 40 -19.29 -11.42 9.16
N PRO A 41 -19.42 -10.16 8.69
CA PRO A 41 -18.32 -9.43 8.09
C PRO A 41 -17.19 -9.22 9.09
N ILE A 42 -15.97 -9.43 8.64
CA ILE A 42 -14.75 -9.24 9.43
C ILE A 42 -14.02 -8.00 8.94
N ILE A 43 -13.66 -7.12 9.86
CA ILE A 43 -12.73 -6.04 9.62
C ILE A 43 -11.42 -6.42 10.31
N LEU A 44 -10.37 -6.64 9.53
CA LEU A 44 -9.07 -7.00 10.03
C LEU A 44 -8.23 -5.75 10.25
N ILE A 45 -7.80 -5.50 11.47
CA ILE A 45 -6.96 -4.36 11.83
C ILE A 45 -5.55 -4.87 12.10
N LEU A 46 -4.61 -4.47 11.25
CA LEU A 46 -3.21 -4.84 11.34
C LEU A 46 -2.44 -3.77 12.13
N ASN A 47 -2.09 -4.09 13.38
CA ASN A 47 -1.20 -3.27 14.19
C ASN A 47 0.17 -3.94 14.19
N GLU A 48 1.04 -3.51 13.30
CA GLU A 48 2.31 -4.17 13.02
C GLU A 48 3.40 -3.17 12.62
N GLY A 49 4.60 -3.38 13.08
CA GLY A 49 5.77 -2.56 12.71
C GLY A 49 6.45 -3.03 11.42
N ARG A 50 6.04 -4.17 10.88
CA ARG A 50 6.48 -4.74 9.60
C ARG A 50 5.39 -5.62 9.02
N PRO A 51 5.31 -5.79 7.70
CA PRO A 51 4.31 -6.63 7.08
C PRO A 51 4.44 -8.10 7.53
N ARG A 52 3.30 -8.71 7.81
CA ARG A 52 3.15 -10.14 8.09
C ARG A 52 2.33 -10.78 7.00
N LEU A 53 2.69 -12.00 6.60
CA LEU A 53 1.90 -12.71 5.62
C LEU A 53 0.52 -13.06 6.18
N ILE A 54 -0.50 -12.70 5.42
CA ILE A 54 -1.91 -12.88 5.77
C ILE A 54 -2.73 -13.45 4.62
N THR A 55 -2.06 -13.97 3.61
CA THR A 55 -2.66 -14.43 2.34
C THR A 55 -3.76 -15.46 2.54
N ASP A 56 -3.67 -16.26 3.59
CA ASP A 56 -4.65 -17.31 3.91
C ASP A 56 -5.88 -16.78 4.64
N ILE A 57 -5.85 -15.56 5.16
CA ILE A 57 -6.96 -14.92 5.89
C ILE A 57 -7.47 -13.63 5.23
N GLU A 58 -6.67 -13.03 4.36
CA GLU A 58 -7.07 -11.82 3.62
C GLU A 58 -8.39 -12.01 2.86
N PRO A 59 -8.64 -13.12 2.14
CA PRO A 59 -9.90 -13.32 1.42
C PRO A 59 -11.12 -13.49 2.34
N LEU A 60 -10.92 -13.73 3.63
CA LEU A 60 -11.98 -13.89 4.63
C LEU A 60 -12.41 -12.54 5.23
N ALA A 61 -11.63 -11.49 5.02
CA ALA A 61 -11.91 -10.15 5.53
C ALA A 61 -12.73 -9.33 4.53
N GLY A 62 -13.78 -8.69 5.02
CA GLY A 62 -14.55 -7.71 4.26
C GLY A 62 -13.83 -6.38 4.10
N ALA A 63 -12.94 -6.04 5.04
CA ALA A 63 -12.06 -4.89 4.97
C ALA A 63 -10.78 -5.15 5.78
N ILE A 64 -9.68 -4.51 5.38
CA ILE A 64 -8.39 -4.57 6.09
C ILE A 64 -7.87 -3.16 6.28
N VAL A 65 -7.48 -2.84 7.51
CA VAL A 65 -6.90 -1.55 7.88
C VAL A 65 -5.52 -1.78 8.47
N ASN A 66 -4.50 -1.27 7.82
CA ASN A 66 -3.14 -1.29 8.35
C ASN A 66 -2.90 0.02 9.12
N VAL A 67 -2.70 -0.08 10.42
CA VAL A 67 -2.51 1.08 11.30
C VAL A 67 -1.05 1.27 11.73
N LEU A 68 -0.15 0.44 11.26
CA LEU A 68 1.25 0.44 11.66
C LEU A 68 1.39 0.44 13.20
N LEU A 69 2.12 1.40 13.76
CA LEU A 69 2.29 1.62 15.21
C LEU A 69 1.62 2.95 15.59
N PRO A 70 0.31 2.97 15.84
CA PRO A 70 -0.48 4.20 15.88
C PRO A 70 -0.31 5.03 17.15
N GLY A 71 0.46 4.54 18.14
CA GLY A 71 0.69 5.24 19.39
C GLY A 71 -0.55 5.33 20.31
N ASN A 72 -0.51 6.26 21.27
CA ASN A 72 -1.51 6.32 22.34
C ASN A 72 -2.90 6.78 21.87
N TYR A 73 -2.96 7.60 20.83
CA TYR A 73 -4.21 8.15 20.29
C TYR A 73 -4.74 7.38 19.08
N GLY A 74 -4.09 6.27 18.72
CA GLY A 74 -4.47 5.46 17.57
C GLY A 74 -5.86 4.84 17.67
N GLY A 75 -6.31 4.54 18.87
CA GLY A 75 -7.65 4.00 19.12
C GLY A 75 -8.74 4.99 18.75
N ASP A 76 -8.60 6.24 19.19
CA ASP A 76 -9.57 7.31 18.91
C ASP A 76 -9.60 7.64 17.40
N ALA A 77 -8.41 7.75 16.79
CA ALA A 77 -8.30 7.99 15.35
C ALA A 77 -8.95 6.86 14.53
N LEU A 78 -8.70 5.61 14.91
CA LEU A 78 -9.30 4.46 14.24
C LEU A 78 -10.82 4.44 14.43
N ALA A 79 -11.32 4.75 15.61
CA ALA A 79 -12.76 4.81 15.88
C ALA A 79 -13.45 5.84 14.97
N ASN A 80 -12.88 7.04 14.83
CA ASN A 80 -13.41 8.07 13.93
C ASN A 80 -13.40 7.64 12.46
N LEU A 81 -12.34 6.96 12.03
CA LEU A 81 -12.26 6.39 10.68
C LEU A 81 -13.33 5.31 10.47
N MET A 82 -13.50 4.41 11.42
CA MET A 82 -14.47 3.32 11.32
C MET A 82 -15.92 3.80 11.42
N ALA A 83 -16.18 4.87 12.17
CA ALA A 83 -17.50 5.51 12.25
C ALA A 83 -17.85 6.35 11.01
N GLY A 84 -16.84 6.71 10.20
CA GLY A 84 -17.01 7.59 9.05
C GLY A 84 -16.96 9.08 9.40
N ASP A 85 -16.59 9.44 10.62
CA ASP A 85 -16.38 10.83 11.07
C ASP A 85 -15.12 11.41 10.43
N ALA A 86 -14.18 10.56 10.05
CA ALA A 86 -13.00 10.89 9.25
C ALA A 86 -12.89 9.94 8.05
N ASN A 87 -12.21 10.39 6.99
CA ASN A 87 -11.98 9.58 5.81
C ASN A 87 -10.54 9.07 5.75
N PHE A 88 -10.35 7.88 5.18
CA PHE A 88 -9.03 7.33 4.91
C PHE A 88 -8.33 8.14 3.82
N SER A 89 -7.13 8.64 4.13
CA SER A 89 -6.31 9.42 3.20
C SER A 89 -4.94 8.79 2.96
N ALA A 90 -4.46 7.98 3.89
CA ALA A 90 -3.16 7.35 3.77
C ALA A 90 -3.17 6.22 2.73
N LYS A 91 -2.04 6.06 2.06
CA LYS A 91 -1.75 4.96 1.14
C LYS A 91 -0.61 4.11 1.71
N MET A 92 -0.47 2.89 1.20
CA MET A 92 0.59 1.99 1.63
C MET A 92 1.97 2.62 1.38
N PRO A 93 2.78 2.82 2.42
CA PRO A 93 4.11 3.42 2.30
C PRO A 93 5.19 2.43 1.87
N TYR A 94 4.82 1.19 1.65
CA TYR A 94 5.67 0.10 1.15
C TYR A 94 4.82 -0.91 0.37
N THR A 95 5.48 -1.81 -0.35
CA THR A 95 4.83 -2.93 -1.02
C THR A 95 4.53 -4.03 -0.01
N TYR A 96 3.28 -4.46 0.10
CA TYR A 96 2.88 -5.54 1.01
C TYR A 96 3.01 -6.89 0.30
N PRO A 97 3.86 -7.80 0.80
CA PRO A 97 4.14 -9.08 0.15
C PRO A 97 2.95 -10.05 0.28
N ARG A 98 2.76 -10.87 -0.72
CA ARG A 98 1.82 -11.99 -0.69
C ARG A 98 2.46 -13.27 -0.17
N GLU A 99 3.74 -13.45 -0.46
CA GLU A 99 4.50 -14.67 -0.19
C GLU A 99 5.88 -14.35 0.39
N ILE A 100 6.51 -15.32 0.99
CA ILE A 100 7.92 -15.26 1.37
C ILE A 100 8.75 -15.04 0.10
N ASN A 101 9.73 -14.15 0.18
CA ASN A 101 10.59 -13.76 -0.95
C ASN A 101 9.91 -12.94 -2.07
N ALA A 102 8.68 -12.51 -1.91
CA ALA A 102 8.07 -11.52 -2.78
C ALA A 102 8.69 -10.12 -2.52
N LEU A 103 9.94 -9.94 -2.93
CA LEU A 103 10.76 -8.75 -2.65
C LEU A 103 10.69 -7.75 -3.80
N SER A 104 9.52 -7.42 -4.28
CA SER A 104 9.38 -6.38 -5.30
C SER A 104 9.10 -5.04 -4.66
N ASN A 105 9.97 -4.06 -4.92
CA ASN A 105 9.73 -2.67 -4.63
C ASN A 105 8.93 -2.02 -5.75
N TYR A 106 8.36 -0.84 -5.51
CA TYR A 106 7.59 -0.11 -6.52
C TYR A 106 8.45 0.35 -7.72
N ASP A 107 9.75 0.47 -7.51
CA ASP A 107 10.77 0.91 -8.47
C ASP A 107 11.58 -0.24 -9.07
N TYR A 108 11.00 -1.44 -9.08
CA TYR A 108 11.66 -2.63 -9.63
C TYR A 108 12.13 -2.40 -11.09
N LYS A 109 13.13 -3.17 -11.49
CA LYS A 109 13.56 -3.21 -12.88
C LYS A 109 12.66 -4.15 -13.68
N VAL A 110 12.33 -3.76 -14.92
CA VAL A 110 11.45 -4.55 -15.79
C VAL A 110 11.95 -6.00 -15.96
N SER A 111 13.26 -6.20 -15.92
CA SER A 111 13.88 -7.54 -15.98
C SER A 111 13.65 -8.40 -14.72
N GLU A 112 13.25 -7.80 -13.61
CA GLU A 112 12.96 -8.49 -12.35
C GLU A 112 11.52 -9.03 -12.29
N GLU A 113 10.65 -8.56 -13.18
CA GLU A 113 9.24 -8.98 -13.29
C GLU A 113 9.03 -10.11 -14.31
N VAL A 114 10.00 -10.96 -14.51
CA VAL A 114 9.84 -12.10 -15.44
C VAL A 114 8.90 -13.12 -14.79
N GLY A 115 7.66 -13.13 -15.24
CA GLY A 115 6.57 -13.89 -14.62
C GLY A 115 6.69 -15.40 -14.74
N THR A 116 7.18 -15.93 -15.85
CA THR A 116 7.41 -17.37 -16.06
C THR A 116 8.47 -17.56 -17.12
N MET A 117 9.44 -18.41 -16.87
CA MET A 117 10.35 -18.92 -17.91
C MET A 117 9.85 -20.30 -18.32
N GLU A 118 9.20 -20.41 -19.47
CA GLU A 118 8.90 -21.69 -20.09
C GLU A 118 10.16 -22.29 -20.68
N GLY A 119 10.43 -23.55 -20.40
CA GLY A 119 11.56 -24.29 -20.95
C GLY A 119 12.25 -25.20 -19.95
N ALA A 120 13.52 -25.52 -20.20
CA ALA A 120 14.30 -26.49 -19.42
C ALA A 120 14.42 -26.18 -17.92
N TYR A 121 14.07 -25.00 -17.50
CA TYR A 121 14.20 -24.57 -16.10
C TYR A 121 12.86 -24.33 -15.39
N ASN A 122 11.71 -24.51 -16.01
CA ASN A 122 10.36 -24.34 -15.41
C ASN A 122 10.36 -23.48 -14.15
N TYR A 123 10.92 -22.29 -14.27
CA TYR A 123 11.13 -21.38 -13.18
C TYR A 123 9.91 -20.46 -13.08
N ASP A 124 9.11 -20.67 -12.05
CA ASP A 124 7.98 -19.81 -11.76
C ASP A 124 8.44 -18.67 -10.81
N ALA A 125 8.82 -17.57 -11.40
CA ALA A 125 9.28 -16.37 -10.69
C ALA A 125 8.20 -15.29 -10.62
N LYS A 126 6.94 -15.68 -10.55
CA LYS A 126 5.86 -14.71 -10.44
C LYS A 126 5.93 -14.00 -9.09
N VAL A 127 6.37 -12.73 -9.10
CA VAL A 127 6.27 -11.86 -7.94
C VAL A 127 4.81 -11.48 -7.73
N SER A 128 4.20 -12.08 -6.71
CA SER A 128 2.82 -11.80 -6.33
C SER A 128 2.79 -10.84 -5.15
N LEU A 129 2.15 -9.70 -5.33
CA LEU A 129 1.97 -8.69 -4.28
C LEU A 129 0.57 -8.77 -3.71
N LEU A 130 0.42 -8.45 -2.44
CA LEU A 130 -0.90 -8.25 -1.84
C LEU A 130 -1.37 -6.83 -2.15
N TRP A 131 -0.57 -5.83 -1.79
CA TRP A 131 -0.83 -4.42 -2.12
C TRP A 131 0.48 -3.73 -2.52
N PRO A 132 0.52 -3.02 -3.64
CA PRO A 132 1.70 -2.26 -4.04
C PRO A 132 1.85 -0.98 -3.19
N PHE A 133 3.04 -0.41 -3.21
CA PHE A 133 3.28 0.96 -2.71
C PHE A 133 2.30 1.94 -3.34
N GLY A 134 1.74 2.82 -2.53
CA GLY A 134 0.75 3.82 -2.96
C GLY A 134 -0.69 3.29 -3.06
N TYR A 135 -0.92 2.00 -2.80
CA TYR A 135 -2.27 1.45 -2.75
C TYR A 135 -3.01 1.88 -1.48
N GLY A 136 -4.30 2.13 -1.60
CA GLY A 136 -5.18 2.39 -0.47
C GLY A 136 -6.53 2.91 -0.93
N LEU A 137 -7.57 2.54 -0.20
CA LEU A 137 -8.96 2.92 -0.47
C LEU A 137 -9.35 4.16 0.35
N SER A 138 -10.42 4.78 -0.04
CA SER A 138 -11.06 5.91 0.63
C SER A 138 -12.57 5.71 0.61
N TYR A 139 -13.31 6.44 1.43
CA TYR A 139 -14.79 6.49 1.36
C TYR A 139 -15.29 7.33 0.19
N THR A 140 -14.40 7.92 -0.59
CA THR A 140 -14.70 8.64 -1.82
C THR A 140 -13.81 8.18 -2.95
N THR A 141 -14.04 8.69 -4.15
CA THR A 141 -13.25 8.40 -5.35
C THR A 141 -12.74 9.69 -5.96
N TYR A 142 -11.60 9.60 -6.65
CA TYR A 142 -10.94 10.73 -7.28
C TYR A 142 -10.71 10.47 -8.77
N GLY A 143 -10.92 11.50 -9.57
CA GLY A 143 -10.59 11.51 -10.99
C GLY A 143 -9.40 12.40 -11.26
N TYR A 144 -8.50 11.97 -12.13
CA TYR A 144 -7.34 12.72 -12.57
C TYR A 144 -7.52 13.12 -14.02
N SER A 145 -7.24 14.38 -14.34
CA SER A 145 -7.36 14.89 -15.70
C SER A 145 -6.35 16.00 -15.97
N ASN A 146 -6.22 16.40 -17.24
CA ASN A 146 -5.42 17.53 -17.66
C ASN A 146 -3.97 17.52 -17.16
N LEU A 147 -3.30 16.37 -17.19
CA LEU A 147 -1.88 16.29 -16.91
C LEU A 147 -1.12 17.15 -17.92
N ARG A 148 -0.30 18.08 -17.42
CA ARG A 148 0.48 19.00 -18.24
C ARG A 148 1.90 19.08 -17.70
N VAL A 149 2.83 19.26 -18.62
CA VAL A 149 4.23 19.57 -18.31
C VAL A 149 4.54 20.89 -19.02
N ASP A 150 5.20 21.81 -18.34
CA ASP A 150 5.47 23.16 -18.85
C ASP A 150 6.40 23.18 -20.07
N ARG A 151 7.18 22.11 -20.28
CA ARG A 151 8.10 21.94 -21.40
C ARG A 151 8.31 20.48 -21.75
N ASP A 152 8.59 20.20 -23.01
CA ASP A 152 8.85 18.87 -23.56
C ASP A 152 10.34 18.52 -23.67
N ARG A 153 11.23 19.51 -23.47
CA ARG A 153 12.68 19.35 -23.49
C ARG A 153 13.32 20.10 -22.33
N PHE A 154 14.23 19.44 -21.63
CA PHE A 154 14.91 19.99 -20.47
C PHE A 154 16.26 19.31 -20.24
N THR A 155 17.12 19.97 -19.50
CA THR A 155 18.42 19.48 -19.06
C THR A 155 18.37 19.13 -17.57
N ALA A 156 19.45 18.59 -17.03
CA ALA A 156 19.53 18.24 -15.61
C ALA A 156 19.44 19.46 -14.67
N ASP A 157 19.73 20.66 -15.18
CA ASP A 157 19.71 21.91 -14.40
C ASP A 157 18.36 22.65 -14.48
N ASP A 158 17.45 22.17 -15.29
CA ASP A 158 16.14 22.79 -15.45
C ASP A 158 15.15 22.34 -14.35
N THR A 159 14.35 23.27 -13.90
CA THR A 159 13.15 22.96 -13.10
C THR A 159 11.96 22.76 -14.03
N ILE A 160 11.22 21.68 -13.82
CA ILE A 160 10.05 21.32 -14.60
C ILE A 160 8.81 21.49 -13.72
N THR A 161 7.79 22.13 -14.26
CA THR A 161 6.48 22.21 -13.59
C THR A 161 5.52 21.19 -14.19
N VAL A 162 5.01 20.32 -13.34
CA VAL A 162 3.99 19.34 -13.68
C VAL A 162 2.69 19.72 -12.99
N SER A 163 1.60 19.78 -13.73
CA SER A 163 0.28 20.13 -13.21
C SER A 163 -0.73 19.05 -13.58
N VAL A 164 -1.65 18.78 -12.66
CA VAL A 164 -2.74 17.83 -12.86
C VAL A 164 -3.99 18.32 -12.13
N ASP A 165 -5.15 18.14 -12.73
CA ASP A 165 -6.43 18.42 -12.08
C ASP A 165 -6.90 17.16 -11.35
N VAL A 166 -7.18 17.28 -10.05
CA VAL A 166 -7.71 16.19 -9.22
C VAL A 166 -9.10 16.59 -8.74
N THR A 167 -10.07 15.77 -9.05
CA THR A 167 -11.48 16.03 -8.72
C THR A 167 -12.02 14.93 -7.82
N ASN A 168 -12.68 15.31 -6.73
CA ASN A 168 -13.44 14.34 -5.93
C ASN A 168 -14.73 14.00 -6.68
N THR A 169 -14.84 12.76 -7.16
CA THR A 169 -15.99 12.25 -7.92
C THR A 169 -17.01 11.53 -7.05
N GLY A 170 -16.72 11.37 -5.77
CA GLY A 170 -17.63 10.74 -4.81
C GLY A 170 -18.46 11.76 -4.02
N LYS A 171 -19.00 11.29 -2.89
CA LYS A 171 -19.96 12.08 -2.07
C LYS A 171 -19.41 12.45 -0.69
N VAL A 172 -18.20 12.08 -0.38
CA VAL A 172 -17.56 12.34 0.91
C VAL A 172 -16.30 13.15 0.69
N ALA A 173 -16.07 14.17 1.48
CA ALA A 173 -14.82 14.94 1.45
C ALA A 173 -13.65 14.02 1.84
N GLY A 174 -12.48 14.26 1.28
CA GLY A 174 -11.31 13.46 1.59
C GLY A 174 -10.02 14.08 1.11
N MET A 175 -8.91 13.54 1.58
CA MET A 175 -7.58 13.92 1.13
C MET A 175 -7.04 12.83 0.21
N GLU A 176 -6.49 13.25 -0.93
CA GLU A 176 -5.85 12.35 -1.88
C GLU A 176 -4.34 12.58 -1.92
N PRO A 177 -3.52 11.58 -1.65
CA PRO A 177 -2.09 11.64 -1.89
C PRO A 177 -1.81 11.55 -3.37
N VAL A 178 -1.46 12.67 -3.98
CA VAL A 178 -1.05 12.73 -5.38
C VAL A 178 0.42 12.39 -5.47
N LEU A 179 0.76 11.33 -6.20
CA LEU A 179 2.12 10.82 -6.35
C LEU A 179 2.60 11.05 -7.78
N LEU A 180 3.68 11.79 -7.94
CA LEU A 180 4.32 12.03 -9.24
C LEU A 180 5.44 11.03 -9.47
N TYR A 181 5.30 10.22 -10.51
CA TYR A 181 6.32 9.29 -10.94
C TYR A 181 6.92 9.71 -12.28
N SER A 182 8.20 9.41 -12.48
CA SER A 182 8.84 9.44 -13.79
C SER A 182 9.34 8.05 -14.16
N SER A 183 9.25 7.72 -15.45
CA SER A 183 9.87 6.53 -16.03
C SER A 183 10.90 6.98 -17.06
N ASP A 184 12.08 6.39 -17.01
CA ASP A 184 13.14 6.61 -17.98
C ASP A 184 13.01 5.52 -19.07
N LEU A 185 12.70 5.92 -20.28
CA LEU A 185 12.44 4.98 -21.38
C LEU A 185 13.73 4.52 -22.06
N VAL A 186 14.79 5.33 -22.00
CA VAL A 186 16.08 5.06 -22.63
C VAL A 186 17.19 5.51 -21.69
N ALA A 187 17.94 4.57 -21.14
CA ALA A 187 19.03 4.83 -20.23
C ALA A 187 20.27 4.02 -20.61
N SER A 188 21.45 4.45 -20.14
CA SER A 188 22.71 3.73 -20.33
C SER A 188 22.81 2.43 -19.55
N LEU A 189 22.01 2.28 -18.49
CA LEU A 189 21.82 1.07 -17.69
C LEU A 189 20.33 0.72 -17.69
N VAL A 190 19.99 -0.49 -17.25
CA VAL A 190 18.58 -0.90 -17.13
C VAL A 190 17.86 0.05 -16.18
N PRO A 191 16.87 0.83 -16.66
CA PRO A 191 16.16 1.78 -15.81
C PRO A 191 15.18 1.08 -14.88
N ASP A 192 14.84 1.78 -13.80
CA ASP A 192 13.73 1.38 -12.96
C ASP A 192 12.40 1.58 -13.71
N ASN A 193 11.41 0.75 -13.42
CA ASN A 193 10.08 0.87 -14.03
C ASN A 193 9.50 2.28 -13.83
N LYS A 194 9.62 2.81 -12.64
CA LYS A 194 9.23 4.19 -12.29
C LYS A 194 9.92 4.64 -11.03
N ARG A 195 10.11 5.95 -10.89
CA ARG A 195 10.62 6.58 -9.65
C ARG A 195 9.68 7.66 -9.16
N LEU A 196 9.36 7.63 -7.87
CA LEU A 196 8.66 8.71 -7.21
C LEU A 196 9.56 9.95 -7.20
N ARG A 197 9.05 11.06 -7.74
CA ARG A 197 9.76 12.33 -7.83
C ARG A 197 9.25 13.34 -6.85
N ASP A 198 7.93 13.35 -6.64
CA ASP A 198 7.30 14.27 -5.72
C ASP A 198 5.96 13.70 -5.26
N PHE A 199 5.44 14.24 -4.17
CA PHE A 199 4.13 13.88 -3.66
C PHE A 199 3.50 15.05 -2.91
N THR A 200 2.19 15.10 -2.92
CA THR A 200 1.43 16.05 -2.12
C THR A 200 0.17 15.41 -1.58
N LEU A 201 -0.29 15.86 -0.43
CA LEU A 201 -1.57 15.46 0.15
C LEU A 201 -2.54 16.63 0.01
N SER A 202 -3.51 16.50 -0.87
CA SER A 202 -4.49 17.53 -1.14
C SER A 202 -5.84 17.22 -0.53
N LEU A 203 -6.37 18.17 0.27
CA LEU A 203 -7.75 18.11 0.74
C LEU A 203 -8.68 18.55 -0.39
N ILE A 204 -9.51 17.62 -0.86
CA ILE A 204 -10.45 17.89 -1.96
C ILE A 204 -11.87 17.76 -1.43
N HIS A 205 -12.54 18.92 -1.35
CA HIS A 205 -13.95 18.97 -1.02
C HIS A 205 -14.82 18.54 -2.21
N ILE A 206 -16.05 18.15 -1.95
CA ILE A 206 -17.01 17.84 -2.99
C ILE A 206 -17.21 19.09 -3.86
N SER A 207 -16.91 19.01 -5.14
CA SER A 207 -17.12 20.05 -6.17
C SER A 207 -16.32 21.37 -6.05
N GLU A 208 -15.15 21.40 -5.41
CA GLU A 208 -14.26 22.55 -5.58
C GLU A 208 -13.26 22.33 -6.71
N PRO A 209 -13.08 23.32 -7.62
CA PRO A 209 -12.03 23.24 -8.61
C PRO A 209 -10.65 23.36 -7.94
N THR A 210 -9.75 22.54 -8.39
CA THR A 210 -8.38 22.35 -7.93
C THR A 210 -7.55 23.63 -7.82
N ARG A 211 -6.69 23.69 -6.81
CA ARG A 211 -5.56 24.62 -6.79
C ARG A 211 -4.43 24.06 -7.65
N PRO A 212 -3.83 24.87 -8.54
CA PRO A 212 -2.59 24.45 -9.20
C PRO A 212 -1.46 24.33 -8.16
N TYR A 213 -0.67 23.29 -8.29
CA TYR A 213 0.55 23.07 -7.49
C TYR A 213 1.77 23.34 -8.34
#